data_9c851382963f9a8ab4cb72a9b1958c08
#
_entry.id   9c851382963f9a8ab4cb72a9b1958c08
#
_cell.length_a   1.000
_cell.length_b   1.000
_cell.length_c   1.000
_cell.angle_alpha   90.00
_cell.angle_beta   90.00
_cell.angle_gamma   90.00
#
_symmetry.space_group_name_H-M   'P 1'
#
loop_
_entity.id
_entity.type
_entity.pdbx_description
1 polymer ?
#
loop_
_entity_poly.entity_id
_entity_poly.type
_entity_poly.pdbx_seq_one_letter_code
_entity_poly.pdbx_strand_id
1 'polypeptide(L)'
;MAYILELHTQLVNKERSAVEIVREALEKIQSLEPKLHSFLCITEEKALKQAQSVDAKIAAGEKISLLAGIPIGVKDNICTRGITTTCASRILENFVPPYESTVTQKLFDAGAVMIGKANMDEFAMGSSCETSAYQATANPWDISRVPGGSSGGSASSVAADECVVSLGSDTGGSIRLPASFCGVVGIKPTYGLVSRYGLVAYASSLDQIGLFSRSVEDAAISLSVIAGHDPKDSTSLSIPIPNYTANLIPDFKTKEKIRIGIIKETVGKGLDYFVNQCFLKAIDQLQALGAEVHIISCPHFCYGLPSYYIIAPSEASANLARYDGVKYGYRNENGDDLVSMYAKTRSSGFGTEVKRRIILGTYALSTGYYDAYYLKAQKVRTLIQKDFENAFTQVDVLASPTSPVTAFKSGEKNADPLSMYLTDLMTIPVNLAGLPGISIPCGFDDKDLPIGLQLISNSLREDLLFQVAYAYEQSTNWHLCRPQL
;
A
#
# COMPACT_ATOMS: atom_id res chain seq x y z
N MET A 1 -12.30 -16.06 1.23
CA MET A 1 -12.90 -15.67 -0.06
C MET A 1 -12.10 -16.33 -1.17
N ALA A 2 -12.74 -16.68 -2.27
CA ALA A 2 -12.07 -17.26 -3.44
C ALA A 2 -11.20 -16.22 -4.16
N TYR A 3 -10.25 -16.70 -4.97
CA TYR A 3 -9.37 -15.86 -5.78
C TYR A 3 -10.07 -15.35 -7.06
N ILE A 4 -9.49 -14.32 -7.69
CA ILE A 4 -10.08 -13.66 -8.87
C ILE A 4 -10.46 -14.67 -9.97
N LEU A 5 -9.54 -15.59 -10.34
CA LEU A 5 -9.80 -16.56 -11.42
C LEU A 5 -10.91 -17.53 -11.05
N GLU A 6 -10.99 -17.96 -9.80
CA GLU A 6 -12.05 -18.85 -9.33
C GLU A 6 -13.42 -18.15 -9.40
N LEU A 7 -13.51 -16.92 -8.87
CA LEU A 7 -14.74 -16.13 -8.91
C LEU A 7 -15.16 -15.81 -10.36
N HIS A 8 -14.21 -15.46 -11.22
CA HIS A 8 -14.47 -15.22 -12.64
C HIS A 8 -15.03 -16.47 -13.32
N THR A 9 -14.47 -17.66 -13.03
CA THR A 9 -14.95 -18.93 -13.56
C THR A 9 -16.38 -19.22 -13.11
N GLN A 10 -16.69 -19.04 -11.82
CA GLN A 10 -18.04 -19.19 -11.28
C GLN A 10 -19.05 -18.25 -11.94
N LEU A 11 -18.66 -16.98 -12.19
CA LEU A 11 -19.50 -15.99 -12.87
C LEU A 11 -19.77 -16.40 -14.34
N VAL A 12 -18.72 -16.75 -15.09
CA VAL A 12 -18.86 -17.15 -16.51
C VAL A 12 -19.69 -18.42 -16.67
N ASN A 13 -19.51 -19.40 -15.77
CA ASN A 13 -20.30 -20.63 -15.75
C ASN A 13 -21.71 -20.43 -15.18
N LYS A 14 -22.06 -19.22 -14.69
CA LYS A 14 -23.34 -18.92 -14.03
C LYS A 14 -23.61 -19.79 -12.79
N GLU A 15 -22.55 -20.25 -12.13
CA GLU A 15 -22.60 -20.96 -10.85
C GLU A 15 -22.94 -20.02 -9.70
N ARG A 16 -22.49 -18.76 -9.81
CA ARG A 16 -22.78 -17.64 -8.90
C ARG A 16 -23.01 -16.37 -9.70
N SER A 17 -23.82 -15.46 -9.16
CA SER A 17 -23.98 -14.09 -9.67
C SER A 17 -23.01 -13.12 -8.99
N ALA A 18 -22.71 -12.00 -9.63
CA ALA A 18 -21.92 -10.93 -9.02
C ALA A 18 -22.64 -10.34 -7.81
N VAL A 19 -23.98 -10.28 -7.83
CA VAL A 19 -24.78 -9.82 -6.68
C VAL A 19 -24.60 -10.76 -5.48
N GLU A 20 -24.56 -12.08 -5.65
CA GLU A 20 -24.33 -13.04 -4.56
C GLU A 20 -22.93 -12.88 -3.96
N ILE A 21 -21.90 -12.75 -4.80
CA ILE A 21 -20.50 -12.53 -4.36
C ILE A 21 -20.38 -11.24 -3.53
N VAL A 22 -21.01 -10.16 -4.00
CA VAL A 22 -20.96 -8.86 -3.32
C VAL A 22 -21.76 -8.88 -2.02
N ARG A 23 -22.91 -9.57 -1.96
CA ARG A 23 -23.67 -9.72 -0.71
C ARG A 23 -22.88 -10.49 0.35
N GLU A 24 -22.22 -11.57 -0.02
CA GLU A 24 -21.35 -12.33 0.89
C GLU A 24 -20.24 -11.42 1.47
N ALA A 25 -19.62 -10.58 0.64
CA ALA A 25 -18.63 -9.62 1.11
C ALA A 25 -19.24 -8.59 2.08
N LEU A 26 -20.41 -8.04 1.77
CA LEU A 26 -21.11 -7.08 2.63
C LEU A 26 -21.57 -7.69 3.95
N GLU A 27 -22.06 -8.93 3.95
CA GLU A 27 -22.44 -9.66 5.17
C GLU A 27 -21.20 -9.90 6.06
N LYS A 28 -20.06 -10.22 5.45
CA LYS A 28 -18.81 -10.41 6.16
C LYS A 28 -18.32 -9.10 6.78
N ILE A 29 -18.36 -8.00 6.04
CA ILE A 29 -18.08 -6.66 6.56
C ILE A 29 -18.99 -6.36 7.74
N GLN A 30 -20.29 -6.54 7.61
CA GLN A 30 -21.24 -6.28 8.69
C GLN A 30 -20.91 -7.04 9.98
N SER A 31 -20.37 -8.27 9.86
CA SER A 31 -20.01 -9.09 11.02
C SER A 31 -18.67 -8.71 11.67
N LEU A 32 -17.70 -8.22 10.86
CA LEU A 32 -16.32 -8.00 11.29
C LEU A 32 -15.98 -6.53 11.56
N GLU A 33 -16.64 -5.59 10.87
CA GLU A 33 -16.38 -4.15 10.97
C GLU A 33 -16.45 -3.61 12.41
N PRO A 34 -17.38 -4.08 13.28
CA PRO A 34 -17.40 -3.65 14.69
C PRO A 34 -16.13 -3.98 15.48
N LYS A 35 -15.30 -4.92 15.00
CA LYS A 35 -14.04 -5.32 15.62
C LYS A 35 -12.83 -4.75 14.89
N LEU A 36 -12.86 -4.69 13.55
CA LEU A 36 -11.71 -4.40 12.72
C LEU A 36 -11.60 -2.94 12.34
N HIS A 37 -12.71 -2.27 12.10
CA HIS A 37 -12.73 -0.88 11.63
C HIS A 37 -11.88 -0.68 10.36
N SER A 38 -12.03 -1.61 9.41
CA SER A 38 -11.30 -1.62 8.14
C SER A 38 -11.78 -0.52 7.20
N PHE A 39 -13.03 -0.10 7.31
CA PHE A 39 -13.65 0.88 6.42
C PHE A 39 -14.16 2.12 7.17
N LEU A 40 -14.09 3.28 6.50
CA LEU A 40 -14.70 4.54 6.95
C LEU A 40 -16.10 4.74 6.35
N CYS A 41 -16.34 4.14 5.18
CA CYS A 41 -17.62 4.23 4.48
C CYS A 41 -17.85 2.96 3.67
N ILE A 42 -19.00 2.32 3.87
CA ILE A 42 -19.46 1.20 3.05
C ILE A 42 -20.38 1.73 1.95
N THR A 43 -20.18 1.25 0.72
CA THR A 43 -20.89 1.73 -0.47
C THR A 43 -21.88 0.70 -1.00
N GLU A 44 -22.72 0.13 -0.12
CA GLU A 44 -23.62 -1.01 -0.42
C GLU A 44 -24.50 -0.76 -1.65
N GLU A 45 -25.23 0.37 -1.71
CA GLU A 45 -26.12 0.68 -2.84
C GLU A 45 -25.35 0.75 -4.17
N LYS A 46 -24.17 1.39 -4.18
CA LYS A 46 -23.31 1.47 -5.36
C LYS A 46 -22.78 0.10 -5.75
N ALA A 47 -22.34 -0.68 -4.77
CA ALA A 47 -21.81 -2.03 -4.97
C ALA A 47 -22.86 -2.96 -5.60
N LEU A 48 -24.06 -2.98 -5.07
CA LEU A 48 -25.15 -3.79 -5.63
C LEU A 48 -25.55 -3.35 -7.05
N LYS A 49 -25.58 -2.05 -7.35
CA LYS A 49 -25.82 -1.55 -8.71
C LYS A 49 -24.71 -1.96 -9.69
N GLN A 50 -23.45 -1.88 -9.28
CA GLN A 50 -22.31 -2.35 -10.10
C GLN A 50 -22.41 -3.86 -10.35
N ALA A 51 -22.68 -4.66 -9.32
CA ALA A 51 -22.84 -6.11 -9.44
C ALA A 51 -24.00 -6.49 -10.39
N GLN A 52 -25.16 -5.84 -10.24
CA GLN A 52 -26.31 -6.04 -11.15
C GLN A 52 -25.95 -5.73 -12.61
N SER A 53 -25.12 -4.70 -12.86
CA SER A 53 -24.65 -4.38 -14.20
C SER A 53 -23.77 -5.46 -14.79
N VAL A 54 -22.93 -6.11 -13.97
CA VAL A 54 -22.10 -7.27 -14.38
C VAL A 54 -23.00 -8.47 -14.70
N ASP A 55 -23.97 -8.80 -13.85
CA ASP A 55 -24.90 -9.89 -14.08
C ASP A 55 -25.75 -9.69 -15.36
N ALA A 56 -26.14 -8.45 -15.65
CA ALA A 56 -26.84 -8.11 -16.90
C ALA A 56 -25.97 -8.37 -18.14
N LYS A 57 -24.66 -8.03 -18.10
CA LYS A 57 -23.72 -8.33 -19.19
C LYS A 57 -23.55 -9.85 -19.40
N ILE A 58 -23.41 -10.62 -18.31
CA ILE A 58 -23.30 -12.08 -18.36
C ILE A 58 -24.59 -12.68 -18.97
N ALA A 59 -25.76 -12.18 -18.55
CA ALA A 59 -27.05 -12.64 -19.09
C ALA A 59 -27.19 -12.35 -20.59
N ALA A 60 -26.65 -11.20 -21.06
CA ALA A 60 -26.62 -10.82 -22.48
C ALA A 60 -25.57 -11.61 -23.29
N GLY A 61 -24.75 -12.46 -22.67
CA GLY A 61 -23.68 -13.21 -23.33
C GLY A 61 -22.45 -12.37 -23.68
N GLU A 62 -22.28 -11.20 -23.08
CA GLU A 62 -21.11 -10.36 -23.26
C GLU A 62 -19.88 -10.97 -22.55
N LYS A 63 -18.69 -10.78 -23.13
CA LYS A 63 -17.44 -11.12 -22.45
C LYS A 63 -17.18 -10.13 -21.34
N ILE A 64 -16.88 -10.65 -20.16
CA ILE A 64 -16.49 -9.87 -18.99
C ILE A 64 -14.98 -9.93 -18.75
N SER A 65 -14.41 -8.90 -18.13
CA SER A 65 -13.01 -8.91 -17.70
C SER A 65 -12.81 -9.79 -16.47
N LEU A 66 -11.55 -10.14 -16.16
CA LEU A 66 -11.21 -10.92 -14.96
C LEU A 66 -11.65 -10.25 -13.66
N LEU A 67 -11.69 -8.91 -13.62
CA LEU A 67 -12.11 -8.14 -12.44
C LEU A 67 -13.62 -7.88 -12.37
N ALA A 68 -14.39 -8.25 -13.38
CA ALA A 68 -15.82 -8.01 -13.37
C ALA A 68 -16.51 -8.78 -12.23
N GLY A 69 -17.30 -8.08 -11.43
CA GLY A 69 -17.99 -8.63 -10.27
C GLY A 69 -17.12 -8.84 -9.02
N ILE A 70 -15.82 -8.52 -9.08
CA ILE A 70 -14.88 -8.70 -7.96
C ILE A 70 -15.04 -7.58 -6.94
N PRO A 71 -15.31 -7.88 -5.64
CA PRO A 71 -15.37 -6.90 -4.57
C PRO A 71 -14.02 -6.27 -4.26
N ILE A 72 -13.94 -4.93 -4.31
CA ILE A 72 -12.70 -4.19 -4.05
C ILE A 72 -12.88 -3.13 -2.97
N GLY A 73 -11.84 -2.97 -2.12
CA GLY A 73 -11.68 -1.83 -1.21
C GLY A 73 -10.89 -0.69 -1.88
N VAL A 74 -11.14 0.56 -1.47
CA VAL A 74 -10.42 1.73 -1.97
C VAL A 74 -9.95 2.58 -0.80
N LYS A 75 -8.64 2.75 -0.62
CA LYS A 75 -8.08 3.59 0.45
C LYS A 75 -8.66 5.00 0.40
N ASP A 76 -8.97 5.57 1.56
CA ASP A 76 -9.74 6.82 1.65
C ASP A 76 -9.00 8.09 1.25
N ASN A 77 -7.77 8.00 0.76
CA ASN A 77 -7.07 9.10 0.08
C ASN A 77 -7.16 9.04 -1.47
N ILE A 78 -7.90 8.08 -2.02
CA ILE A 78 -8.14 7.97 -3.46
C ILE A 78 -9.53 8.51 -3.75
N CYS A 79 -9.61 9.61 -4.51
CA CYS A 79 -10.85 10.28 -4.87
C CYS A 79 -11.77 9.35 -5.67
N THR A 80 -13.00 9.23 -5.20
CA THR A 80 -14.07 8.45 -5.86
C THR A 80 -15.26 9.37 -6.05
N ARG A 81 -15.71 9.58 -7.28
CA ARG A 81 -16.79 10.51 -7.61
C ARG A 81 -18.07 10.20 -6.83
N GLY A 82 -18.59 11.22 -6.14
CA GLY A 82 -19.84 11.13 -5.41
C GLY A 82 -19.76 10.35 -4.08
N ILE A 83 -18.56 9.90 -3.68
CA ILE A 83 -18.34 9.20 -2.42
C ILE A 83 -17.37 10.01 -1.55
N THR A 84 -17.75 10.24 -0.30
CA THR A 84 -16.92 10.99 0.66
C THR A 84 -15.50 10.44 0.70
N THR A 85 -14.51 11.33 0.61
CA THR A 85 -13.08 11.01 0.64
C THR A 85 -12.41 11.93 1.64
N THR A 86 -12.09 11.39 2.82
CA THR A 86 -11.68 12.18 3.99
C THR A 86 -10.18 12.15 4.26
N CYS A 87 -9.44 11.21 3.68
CA CYS A 87 -8.06 10.90 4.08
C CYS A 87 -7.94 10.57 5.58
N ALA A 88 -8.98 10.02 6.18
CA ALA A 88 -9.11 9.78 7.62
C ALA A 88 -8.88 11.04 8.48
N SER A 89 -9.21 12.23 7.96
CA SER A 89 -9.02 13.54 8.58
C SER A 89 -10.32 14.33 8.67
N ARG A 90 -10.48 15.08 9.77
CA ARG A 90 -11.59 16.02 9.91
C ARG A 90 -11.51 17.18 8.92
N ILE A 91 -10.32 17.52 8.44
CA ILE A 91 -10.14 18.61 7.47
C ILE A 91 -10.89 18.36 6.15
N LEU A 92 -11.16 17.09 5.81
CA LEU A 92 -11.89 16.68 4.61
C LEU A 92 -13.19 15.92 4.94
N GLU A 93 -13.71 15.98 6.17
CA GLU A 93 -14.87 15.17 6.62
C GLU A 93 -16.10 15.27 5.71
N ASN A 94 -16.31 16.41 5.05
CA ASN A 94 -17.45 16.68 4.17
C ASN A 94 -17.06 16.71 2.68
N PHE A 95 -15.84 16.31 2.34
CA PHE A 95 -15.38 16.40 0.97
C PHE A 95 -15.89 15.23 0.11
N VAL A 96 -16.72 15.55 -0.87
CA VAL A 96 -17.20 14.63 -1.89
C VAL A 96 -16.57 14.99 -3.23
N PRO A 97 -15.64 14.18 -3.78
CA PRO A 97 -14.98 14.48 -5.03
C PRO A 97 -15.97 14.59 -6.19
N PRO A 98 -15.88 15.67 -7.03
CA PRO A 98 -16.70 15.80 -8.23
C PRO A 98 -16.16 15.02 -9.43
N TYR A 99 -15.01 14.34 -9.28
CA TYR A 99 -14.29 13.58 -10.30
C TYR A 99 -13.85 12.22 -9.80
N GLU A 100 -13.59 11.31 -10.73
CA GLU A 100 -13.07 9.98 -10.47
C GLU A 100 -11.55 9.97 -10.59
N SER A 101 -10.85 9.24 -9.71
CA SER A 101 -9.44 8.94 -9.90
C SER A 101 -9.23 8.03 -11.11
N THR A 102 -8.07 8.12 -11.74
CA THR A 102 -7.77 7.25 -12.90
C THR A 102 -7.80 5.77 -12.53
N VAL A 103 -7.29 5.41 -11.36
CA VAL A 103 -7.25 4.00 -10.93
C VAL A 103 -8.64 3.44 -10.66
N THR A 104 -9.53 4.18 -9.99
CA THR A 104 -10.90 3.73 -9.74
C THR A 104 -11.72 3.69 -11.04
N GLN A 105 -11.51 4.66 -11.95
CA GLN A 105 -12.14 4.63 -13.27
C GLN A 105 -11.75 3.36 -14.04
N LYS A 106 -10.44 3.02 -14.11
CA LYS A 106 -9.97 1.79 -14.78
C LYS A 106 -10.56 0.52 -14.18
N LEU A 107 -10.64 0.45 -12.84
CA LEU A 107 -11.26 -0.69 -12.16
C LEU A 107 -12.75 -0.81 -12.43
N PHE A 108 -13.48 0.31 -12.43
CA PHE A 108 -14.92 0.30 -12.76
C PHE A 108 -15.18 -0.03 -14.23
N ASP A 109 -14.34 0.46 -15.15
CA ASP A 109 -14.41 0.10 -16.57
C ASP A 109 -14.15 -1.40 -16.79
N ALA A 110 -13.30 -2.01 -15.95
CA ALA A 110 -13.09 -3.44 -15.88
C ALA A 110 -14.21 -4.20 -15.15
N GLY A 111 -15.22 -3.53 -14.63
CA GLY A 111 -16.38 -4.13 -13.96
C GLY A 111 -16.14 -4.50 -12.49
N ALA A 112 -15.05 -4.07 -11.86
CA ALA A 112 -14.82 -4.30 -10.44
C ALA A 112 -15.89 -3.56 -9.59
N VAL A 113 -16.24 -4.15 -8.45
CA VAL A 113 -17.30 -3.65 -7.58
C VAL A 113 -16.70 -3.04 -6.32
N MET A 114 -16.86 -1.73 -6.15
CA MET A 114 -16.38 -1.03 -4.97
C MET A 114 -17.33 -1.24 -3.79
N ILE A 115 -16.81 -1.82 -2.69
CA ILE A 115 -17.57 -2.08 -1.48
C ILE A 115 -17.41 -1.03 -0.38
N GLY A 116 -16.30 -0.25 -0.40
CA GLY A 116 -16.10 0.77 0.62
C GLY A 116 -14.80 1.55 0.48
N LYS A 117 -14.70 2.60 1.32
CA LYS A 117 -13.53 3.44 1.51
C LYS A 117 -12.76 2.94 2.73
N ALA A 118 -11.57 2.37 2.49
CA ALA A 118 -10.75 1.76 3.54
C ALA A 118 -10.09 2.81 4.44
N ASN A 119 -10.09 2.53 5.74
CA ASN A 119 -9.48 3.36 6.76
C ASN A 119 -7.95 3.44 6.59
N MET A 120 -7.35 4.48 7.15
CA MET A 120 -5.94 4.78 6.97
C MET A 120 -5.40 5.70 8.07
N ASP A 121 -4.08 5.83 8.18
CA ASP A 121 -3.49 6.93 8.93
C ASP A 121 -3.83 8.27 8.27
N GLU A 122 -4.09 9.29 9.07
CA GLU A 122 -4.49 10.63 8.59
C GLU A 122 -3.52 11.16 7.52
N PHE A 123 -4.04 11.51 6.34
CA PHE A 123 -3.26 11.96 5.15
C PHE A 123 -2.09 11.04 4.78
N ALA A 124 -2.22 9.73 5.02
CA ALA A 124 -1.17 8.73 4.81
C ALA A 124 0.09 8.97 5.66
N MET A 125 -0.02 9.69 6.78
CA MET A 125 1.05 10.05 7.70
C MET A 125 1.04 9.19 8.96
N GLY A 126 1.56 7.98 8.84
CA GLY A 126 1.65 7.01 9.93
C GLY A 126 2.07 5.64 9.43
N SER A 127 2.32 4.73 10.36
CA SER A 127 2.78 3.36 10.07
C SER A 127 1.99 2.31 10.86
N SER A 128 0.86 2.71 11.49
CA SER A 128 0.08 1.84 12.37
C SER A 128 -1.43 1.85 12.12
N CYS A 129 -1.95 2.85 11.40
CA CYS A 129 -3.39 3.11 11.20
C CYS A 129 -4.13 3.51 12.51
N GLU A 130 -3.39 4.12 13.46
CA GLU A 130 -3.93 4.65 14.70
C GLU A 130 -4.23 6.14 14.65
N THR A 131 -3.70 6.88 13.64
CA THR A 131 -3.84 8.34 13.55
C THR A 131 -5.11 8.77 12.84
N SER A 132 -5.98 7.86 12.43
CA SER A 132 -7.29 8.17 11.86
C SER A 132 -8.11 9.03 12.81
N ALA A 133 -8.71 10.11 12.31
CA ALA A 133 -9.57 11.00 13.08
C ALA A 133 -10.92 10.36 13.49
N TYR A 134 -11.24 9.20 12.95
CA TYR A 134 -12.50 8.48 13.17
C TYR A 134 -12.32 7.31 14.12
N GLN A 135 -11.47 6.36 13.79
CA GLN A 135 -11.22 5.14 14.55
C GLN A 135 -9.92 4.47 14.15
N ALA A 136 -9.25 3.77 15.06
CA ALA A 136 -8.09 2.95 14.73
C ALA A 136 -8.54 1.63 14.10
N THR A 137 -7.82 1.15 13.08
CA THR A 137 -8.04 -0.18 12.52
C THR A 137 -7.30 -1.23 13.33
N ALA A 138 -7.93 -2.37 13.59
CA ALA A 138 -7.32 -3.50 14.26
C ALA A 138 -6.69 -4.50 13.28
N ASN A 139 -5.73 -5.28 13.78
CA ASN A 139 -5.12 -6.36 13.02
C ASN A 139 -6.00 -7.62 13.11
N PRO A 140 -6.38 -8.25 11.98
CA PRO A 140 -7.21 -9.46 12.00
C PRO A 140 -6.59 -10.66 12.70
N TRP A 141 -5.26 -10.73 12.82
CA TRP A 141 -4.57 -11.82 13.53
C TRP A 141 -4.60 -11.65 15.06
N ASP A 142 -4.66 -10.42 15.54
CA ASP A 142 -4.82 -10.07 16.96
C ASP A 142 -5.38 -8.65 17.04
N ILE A 143 -6.65 -8.54 17.41
CA ILE A 143 -7.38 -7.26 17.47
C ILE A 143 -6.80 -6.24 18.47
N SER A 144 -5.93 -6.67 19.37
CA SER A 144 -5.19 -5.78 20.28
C SER A 144 -3.97 -5.12 19.63
N ARG A 145 -3.66 -5.47 18.36
CA ARG A 145 -2.49 -5.02 17.63
C ARG A 145 -2.83 -4.18 16.41
N VAL A 146 -1.84 -3.46 15.95
CA VAL A 146 -1.96 -2.61 14.77
C VAL A 146 -1.86 -3.42 13.47
N PRO A 147 -2.62 -3.08 12.43
CA PRO A 147 -2.51 -3.74 11.12
C PRO A 147 -1.31 -3.24 10.30
N GLY A 148 -0.55 -2.28 10.84
CA GLY A 148 0.40 -1.47 10.08
C GLY A 148 -0.30 -0.34 9.32
N GLY A 149 0.48 0.58 8.76
CA GLY A 149 -0.04 1.76 8.06
C GLY A 149 0.94 2.26 6.99
N SER A 150 0.46 3.26 6.27
CA SER A 150 -0.81 4.00 6.44
C SER A 150 -2.03 3.32 5.80
N SER A 151 -1.89 2.25 5.01
CA SER A 151 -3.02 1.55 4.36
C SER A 151 -3.54 0.38 5.23
N GLY A 152 -3.68 0.59 6.56
CA GLY A 152 -4.04 -0.49 7.48
C GLY A 152 -5.42 -1.07 7.22
N GLY A 153 -6.43 -0.25 6.93
CA GLY A 153 -7.76 -0.72 6.57
C GLY A 153 -7.79 -1.54 5.28
N SER A 154 -6.96 -1.15 4.28
CA SER A 154 -6.85 -1.92 3.04
C SER A 154 -6.23 -3.31 3.28
N ALA A 155 -5.18 -3.41 4.10
CA ALA A 155 -4.56 -4.69 4.43
C ALA A 155 -5.46 -5.56 5.31
N SER A 156 -6.08 -4.96 6.34
CA SER A 156 -7.02 -5.63 7.25
C SER A 156 -8.21 -6.22 6.49
N SER A 157 -8.84 -5.45 5.59
CA SER A 157 -10.00 -5.89 4.82
C SER A 157 -9.69 -7.10 3.91
N VAL A 158 -8.52 -7.13 3.26
CA VAL A 158 -8.08 -8.29 2.48
C VAL A 158 -7.75 -9.46 3.40
N ALA A 159 -7.06 -9.23 4.51
CA ALA A 159 -6.69 -10.26 5.47
C ALA A 159 -7.92 -10.92 6.14
N ALA A 160 -8.99 -10.18 6.34
CA ALA A 160 -10.26 -10.65 6.89
C ALA A 160 -11.22 -11.21 5.83
N ASP A 161 -10.82 -11.26 4.54
CA ASP A 161 -11.69 -11.63 3.41
C ASP A 161 -12.95 -10.75 3.30
N GLU A 162 -12.88 -9.49 3.70
CA GLU A 162 -13.95 -8.50 3.48
C GLU A 162 -14.00 -8.01 2.03
N CYS A 163 -12.87 -8.13 1.32
CA CYS A 163 -12.75 -7.90 -0.13
C CYS A 163 -11.65 -8.79 -0.72
N VAL A 164 -11.65 -8.95 -2.03
CA VAL A 164 -10.65 -9.75 -2.76
C VAL A 164 -9.37 -8.95 -2.97
N VAL A 165 -9.51 -7.68 -3.35
CA VAL A 165 -8.41 -6.74 -3.61
C VAL A 165 -8.72 -5.42 -2.94
N SER A 166 -7.71 -4.72 -2.45
CA SER A 166 -7.87 -3.36 -1.93
C SER A 166 -6.77 -2.45 -2.45
N LEU A 167 -7.15 -1.26 -2.94
CA LEU A 167 -6.18 -0.23 -3.31
C LEU A 167 -5.56 0.38 -2.06
N GLY A 168 -4.26 0.63 -2.13
CA GLY A 168 -3.48 1.37 -1.15
C GLY A 168 -2.64 2.46 -1.78
N SER A 169 -1.92 3.20 -0.94
CA SER A 169 -0.87 4.11 -1.36
C SER A 169 0.38 3.91 -0.50
N ASP A 170 1.56 4.05 -1.10
CA ASP A 170 2.83 3.80 -0.45
C ASP A 170 3.78 4.97 -0.73
N THR A 171 4.14 5.70 0.31
CA THR A 171 5.06 6.84 0.26
C THR A 171 6.41 6.48 0.89
N GLY A 172 6.40 5.60 1.90
CA GLY A 172 7.60 5.13 2.61
C GLY A 172 7.53 3.67 3.05
N GLY A 173 6.45 2.94 2.69
CA GLY A 173 6.21 1.57 3.14
C GLY A 173 4.73 1.26 3.34
N SER A 174 3.86 2.24 3.12
CA SER A 174 2.45 2.19 3.52
C SER A 174 1.55 1.19 2.77
N ILE A 175 2.10 0.35 1.91
CA ILE A 175 1.49 -0.88 1.38
C ILE A 175 2.25 -2.09 1.93
N ARG A 176 3.57 -2.11 1.79
CA ARG A 176 4.39 -3.29 2.12
C ARG A 176 4.40 -3.60 3.61
N LEU A 177 4.51 -2.58 4.48
CA LEU A 177 4.45 -2.77 5.93
C LEU A 177 3.12 -3.38 6.39
N PRO A 178 1.93 -2.77 6.09
CA PRO A 178 0.67 -3.39 6.50
C PRO A 178 0.41 -4.75 5.82
N ALA A 179 0.92 -5.00 4.61
CA ALA A 179 0.87 -6.33 4.01
C ALA A 179 1.63 -7.37 4.85
N SER A 180 2.83 -7.02 5.33
CA SER A 180 3.61 -7.87 6.23
C SER A 180 2.89 -8.15 7.55
N PHE A 181 2.32 -7.12 8.19
CA PHE A 181 1.64 -7.25 9.49
C PHE A 181 0.31 -7.99 9.42
N CYS A 182 -0.36 -7.94 8.27
CA CYS A 182 -1.64 -8.62 8.04
C CYS A 182 -1.53 -9.97 7.30
N GLY A 183 -0.32 -10.38 6.90
CA GLY A 183 -0.08 -11.67 6.23
C GLY A 183 -0.74 -11.74 4.85
N VAL A 184 -0.67 -10.67 4.07
CA VAL A 184 -1.19 -10.59 2.69
C VAL A 184 -0.10 -10.14 1.72
N VAL A 185 -0.38 -10.25 0.44
CA VAL A 185 0.48 -9.69 -0.62
C VAL A 185 0.22 -8.20 -0.74
N GLY A 186 1.30 -7.39 -0.78
CA GLY A 186 1.21 -5.96 -1.02
C GLY A 186 2.26 -5.49 -2.01
N ILE A 187 1.83 -4.92 -3.13
CA ILE A 187 2.73 -4.42 -4.19
C ILE A 187 2.70 -2.90 -4.30
N LYS A 188 3.88 -2.30 -4.21
CA LYS A 188 4.16 -0.93 -4.62
C LYS A 188 4.88 -0.97 -5.96
N PRO A 189 4.27 -0.54 -7.07
CA PRO A 189 4.91 -0.55 -8.37
C PRO A 189 6.00 0.53 -8.50
N THR A 190 6.71 0.55 -9.59
CA THR A 190 7.62 1.62 -10.00
C THR A 190 6.92 2.98 -9.93
N TYR A 191 7.59 4.00 -9.41
CA TYR A 191 7.07 5.35 -9.38
C TYR A 191 6.67 5.83 -10.79
N GLY A 192 5.41 6.27 -10.93
CA GLY A 192 4.84 6.72 -12.19
C GLY A 192 4.26 5.62 -13.08
N LEU A 193 4.35 4.33 -12.71
CA LEU A 193 3.73 3.24 -13.48
C LEU A 193 2.19 3.27 -13.36
N VAL A 194 1.68 3.66 -12.22
CA VAL A 194 0.24 3.86 -11.95
C VAL A 194 0.00 5.34 -11.71
N SER A 195 -0.99 5.90 -12.41
CA SER A 195 -1.35 7.31 -12.30
C SER A 195 -1.72 7.70 -10.87
N ARG A 196 -1.26 8.88 -10.46
CA ARG A 196 -1.62 9.53 -9.19
C ARG A 196 -2.77 10.55 -9.34
N TYR A 197 -3.37 10.68 -10.52
CA TYR A 197 -4.54 11.55 -10.70
C TYR A 197 -5.70 11.07 -9.83
N GLY A 198 -6.14 11.94 -8.91
CA GLY A 198 -7.16 11.63 -7.90
C GLY A 198 -6.59 11.06 -6.59
N LEU A 199 -5.29 10.84 -6.46
CA LEU A 199 -4.66 10.58 -5.18
C LEU A 199 -4.44 11.90 -4.44
N VAL A 200 -4.92 12.00 -3.20
CA VAL A 200 -4.64 13.13 -2.32
C VAL A 200 -3.18 13.07 -1.90
N ALA A 201 -2.42 14.11 -2.26
CA ALA A 201 -0.97 14.10 -2.14
C ALA A 201 -0.50 14.24 -0.69
N TYR A 202 0.39 13.34 -0.28
CA TYR A 202 1.26 13.50 0.89
C TYR A 202 2.63 14.04 0.45
N ALA A 203 3.43 13.25 -0.24
CA ALA A 203 4.75 13.63 -0.75
C ALA A 203 4.84 13.31 -2.24
N SER A 204 4.68 14.31 -3.09
CA SER A 204 4.45 14.16 -4.54
C SER A 204 5.59 13.42 -5.27
N SER A 205 6.83 13.48 -4.77
CA SER A 205 7.98 12.78 -5.36
C SER A 205 8.13 11.32 -4.89
N LEU A 206 7.23 10.84 -4.02
CA LEU A 206 7.32 9.52 -3.38
C LEU A 206 6.01 8.72 -3.46
N ASP A 207 4.86 9.40 -3.42
CA ASP A 207 3.54 8.75 -3.38
C ASP A 207 3.34 7.85 -4.60
N GLN A 208 2.90 6.62 -4.36
CA GLN A 208 2.55 5.66 -5.40
C GLN A 208 1.33 4.85 -4.99
N ILE A 209 0.35 4.70 -5.90
CA ILE A 209 -0.77 3.78 -5.72
C ILE A 209 -0.30 2.37 -6.05
N GLY A 210 -0.73 1.43 -5.24
CA GLY A 210 -0.59 0.00 -5.44
C GLY A 210 -1.75 -0.73 -4.78
N LEU A 211 -1.59 -2.00 -4.46
CA LEU A 211 -2.71 -2.81 -3.99
C LEU A 211 -2.29 -3.94 -3.04
N PHE A 212 -3.33 -4.49 -2.42
CA PHE A 212 -3.28 -5.69 -1.59
C PHE A 212 -4.14 -6.78 -2.20
N SER A 213 -3.71 -8.03 -2.06
CA SER A 213 -4.44 -9.24 -2.45
C SER A 213 -4.01 -10.43 -1.58
N ARG A 214 -4.72 -11.56 -1.71
CA ARG A 214 -4.34 -12.80 -1.04
C ARG A 214 -3.26 -13.56 -1.76
N SER A 215 -3.16 -13.42 -3.09
CA SER A 215 -2.20 -14.12 -3.91
C SER A 215 -1.41 -13.17 -4.80
N VAL A 216 -0.24 -13.61 -5.20
CA VAL A 216 0.61 -12.91 -6.17
C VAL A 216 -0.08 -12.82 -7.54
N GLU A 217 -0.82 -13.85 -7.93
CA GLU A 217 -1.57 -13.86 -9.21
C GLU A 217 -2.67 -12.78 -9.22
N ASP A 218 -3.46 -12.66 -8.13
CA ASP A 218 -4.48 -11.61 -8.01
C ASP A 218 -3.87 -10.21 -8.04
N ALA A 219 -2.67 -10.04 -7.42
CA ALA A 219 -1.93 -8.79 -7.49
C ALA A 219 -1.50 -8.46 -8.93
N ALA A 220 -0.99 -9.46 -9.68
CA ALA A 220 -0.56 -9.29 -11.07
C ALA A 220 -1.73 -8.94 -12.00
N ILE A 221 -2.87 -9.64 -11.87
CA ILE A 221 -4.10 -9.34 -12.60
C ILE A 221 -4.54 -7.90 -12.34
N SER A 222 -4.62 -7.51 -11.07
CA SER A 222 -5.12 -6.20 -10.67
C SER A 222 -4.18 -5.06 -11.07
N LEU A 223 -2.85 -5.24 -10.94
CA LEU A 223 -1.88 -4.26 -11.39
C LEU A 223 -1.94 -4.06 -12.91
N SER A 224 -2.17 -5.12 -13.69
CA SER A 224 -2.30 -5.04 -15.15
C SER A 224 -3.45 -4.12 -15.57
N VAL A 225 -4.50 -4.00 -14.75
CA VAL A 225 -5.64 -3.13 -15.03
C VAL A 225 -5.35 -1.67 -14.68
N ILE A 226 -4.73 -1.41 -13.52
CA ILE A 226 -4.53 -0.03 -13.04
C ILE A 226 -3.28 0.64 -13.60
N ALA A 227 -2.28 -0.11 -14.07
CA ALA A 227 -1.05 0.41 -14.66
C ALA A 227 -1.29 1.12 -16.01
N GLY A 228 -0.31 1.93 -16.43
CA GLY A 228 -0.27 2.58 -17.74
C GLY A 228 -0.40 4.09 -17.73
N HIS A 229 -0.05 4.68 -18.87
CA HIS A 229 0.04 6.12 -19.04
C HIS A 229 -1.29 6.85 -18.82
N ASP A 230 -1.19 8.00 -18.17
CA ASP A 230 -2.30 8.93 -17.96
C ASP A 230 -1.85 10.37 -18.26
N PRO A 231 -2.43 11.04 -19.27
CA PRO A 231 -2.08 12.43 -19.57
C PRO A 231 -2.47 13.43 -18.48
N LYS A 232 -3.29 13.03 -17.49
CA LYS A 232 -3.67 13.87 -16.34
C LYS A 232 -2.61 13.86 -15.22
N ASP A 233 -1.63 12.96 -15.28
CA ASP A 233 -0.52 12.91 -14.34
C ASP A 233 0.81 13.06 -15.09
N SER A 234 1.46 14.21 -14.91
CA SER A 234 2.74 14.53 -15.57
C SER A 234 3.90 13.61 -15.17
N THR A 235 3.76 12.84 -14.09
CA THR A 235 4.74 11.85 -13.65
C THR A 235 4.47 10.44 -14.19
N SER A 236 3.32 10.25 -14.86
CA SER A 236 2.93 8.96 -15.43
C SER A 236 3.84 8.56 -16.59
N LEU A 237 4.37 7.35 -16.54
CA LEU A 237 5.31 6.83 -17.55
C LEU A 237 4.57 6.39 -18.82
N SER A 238 5.07 6.82 -19.98
CA SER A 238 4.52 6.42 -21.28
C SER A 238 5.26 5.19 -21.80
N ILE A 239 4.90 4.02 -21.29
CA ILE A 239 5.48 2.72 -21.63
C ILE A 239 4.39 1.68 -21.88
N PRO A 240 4.67 0.66 -22.71
CA PRO A 240 3.79 -0.50 -22.81
C PRO A 240 3.73 -1.26 -21.48
N ILE A 241 2.53 -1.69 -21.09
CA ILE A 241 2.37 -2.52 -19.90
C ILE A 241 2.46 -3.99 -20.31
N PRO A 242 3.38 -4.76 -19.73
CA PRO A 242 3.48 -6.18 -20.01
C PRO A 242 2.30 -6.94 -19.40
N ASN A 243 2.08 -8.15 -19.91
CA ASN A 243 1.17 -9.07 -19.24
C ASN A 243 1.89 -9.67 -18.01
N TYR A 244 1.60 -9.18 -16.83
CA TYR A 244 2.25 -9.61 -15.59
C TYR A 244 1.94 -11.06 -15.20
N THR A 245 0.87 -11.67 -15.76
CA THR A 245 0.54 -13.08 -15.48
C THR A 245 1.21 -14.06 -16.43
N ALA A 246 1.82 -13.58 -17.53
CA ALA A 246 2.38 -14.46 -18.57
C ALA A 246 3.55 -15.34 -18.10
N ASN A 247 4.30 -14.88 -17.09
CA ASN A 247 5.52 -15.53 -16.61
C ASN A 247 5.37 -16.03 -15.15
N LEU A 248 4.15 -16.25 -14.67
CA LEU A 248 3.91 -16.81 -13.34
C LEU A 248 4.14 -18.33 -13.39
N ILE A 249 5.37 -18.74 -13.15
CA ILE A 249 5.80 -20.14 -13.11
C ILE A 249 6.25 -20.54 -11.70
N PRO A 250 5.99 -21.76 -11.25
CA PRO A 250 6.19 -22.17 -9.85
C PRO A 250 7.64 -22.48 -9.47
N ASP A 251 8.59 -22.41 -10.41
CA ASP A 251 10.01 -22.65 -10.16
C ASP A 251 10.92 -21.83 -11.08
N PHE A 252 12.24 -21.86 -10.82
CA PHE A 252 13.26 -21.16 -11.62
C PHE A 252 14.06 -22.10 -12.55
N LYS A 253 13.50 -23.22 -12.95
CA LYS A 253 14.16 -24.19 -13.84
C LYS A 253 14.21 -23.70 -15.28
N THR A 254 14.48 -22.42 -15.47
CA THR A 254 14.71 -21.78 -16.78
C THR A 254 16.19 -21.84 -17.15
N LYS A 255 16.51 -21.53 -18.42
CA LYS A 255 17.92 -21.53 -18.90
C LYS A 255 18.78 -20.50 -18.19
N GLU A 256 18.21 -19.39 -17.75
CA GLU A 256 18.91 -18.31 -17.01
C GLU A 256 18.51 -18.40 -15.53
N LYS A 257 19.52 -18.53 -14.67
CA LYS A 257 19.33 -18.53 -13.24
C LYS A 257 19.00 -17.12 -12.75
N ILE A 258 17.98 -17.02 -11.90
CA ILE A 258 17.64 -15.77 -11.21
C ILE A 258 18.64 -15.54 -10.07
N ARG A 259 19.26 -14.35 -10.07
CA ARG A 259 20.21 -13.94 -9.03
C ARG A 259 19.47 -13.07 -8.01
N ILE A 260 19.50 -13.50 -6.74
CA ILE A 260 18.84 -12.79 -5.62
C ILE A 260 19.92 -12.24 -4.70
N GLY A 261 19.88 -10.93 -4.44
CA GLY A 261 20.76 -10.22 -3.54
C GLY A 261 20.14 -10.01 -2.16
N ILE A 262 20.74 -10.52 -1.09
CA ILE A 262 20.39 -10.12 0.28
C ILE A 262 21.03 -8.76 0.56
N ILE A 263 20.23 -7.77 0.92
CA ILE A 263 20.76 -6.46 1.32
C ILE A 263 21.43 -6.60 2.70
N LYS A 264 22.75 -6.51 2.74
CA LYS A 264 23.56 -6.73 3.93
C LYS A 264 23.14 -5.87 5.12
N GLU A 265 22.76 -4.63 4.86
CA GLU A 265 22.40 -3.62 5.86
C GLU A 265 21.01 -3.90 6.49
N THR A 266 20.24 -4.85 5.96
CA THR A 266 18.91 -5.21 6.47
C THR A 266 18.89 -6.45 7.34
N VAL A 267 20.04 -7.11 7.54
CA VAL A 267 20.16 -8.34 8.33
C VAL A 267 21.09 -8.12 9.53
N GLY A 268 20.85 -8.84 10.62
CA GLY A 268 21.69 -8.80 11.81
C GLY A 268 21.10 -7.98 12.97
N LYS A 269 21.90 -7.07 13.58
CA LYS A 269 21.47 -6.33 14.77
C LYS A 269 20.24 -5.45 14.50
N GLY A 270 19.25 -5.53 15.40
CA GLY A 270 18.02 -4.72 15.34
C GLY A 270 16.83 -5.41 14.72
N LEU A 271 17.00 -6.63 14.18
CA LEU A 271 15.87 -7.47 13.77
C LEU A 271 15.34 -8.28 14.96
N ASP A 272 14.02 -8.43 15.01
CA ASP A 272 13.40 -9.46 15.84
C ASP A 272 13.91 -10.85 15.46
N TYR A 273 14.03 -11.73 16.46
CA TYR A 273 14.56 -13.08 16.25
C TYR A 273 13.75 -13.88 15.23
N PHE A 274 12.42 -13.88 15.35
CA PHE A 274 11.55 -14.64 14.47
C PHE A 274 11.52 -14.05 13.04
N VAL A 275 11.55 -12.72 12.93
CA VAL A 275 11.68 -12.04 11.62
C VAL A 275 12.96 -12.49 10.92
N ASN A 276 14.08 -12.49 11.63
CA ASN A 276 15.36 -12.94 11.05
C ASN A 276 15.32 -14.43 10.64
N GLN A 277 14.75 -15.30 11.47
CA GLN A 277 14.66 -16.74 11.17
C GLN A 277 13.75 -17.03 9.98
N CYS A 278 12.57 -16.39 9.90
CA CYS A 278 11.66 -16.56 8.77
C CYS A 278 12.28 -16.04 7.48
N PHE A 279 12.95 -14.89 7.53
CA PHE A 279 13.66 -14.34 6.38
C PHE A 279 14.74 -15.29 5.85
N LEU A 280 15.61 -15.83 6.72
CA LEU A 280 16.64 -16.76 6.29
C LEU A 280 16.05 -18.04 5.68
N LYS A 281 15.00 -18.61 6.29
CA LYS A 281 14.28 -19.75 5.71
C LYS A 281 13.67 -19.44 4.35
N ALA A 282 13.16 -18.21 4.16
CA ALA A 282 12.64 -17.79 2.88
C ALA A 282 13.73 -17.71 1.80
N ILE A 283 14.92 -17.25 2.17
CA ILE A 283 16.09 -17.24 1.27
C ILE A 283 16.52 -18.67 0.92
N ASP A 284 16.58 -19.58 1.91
CA ASP A 284 16.89 -20.99 1.67
C ASP A 284 15.88 -21.63 0.70
N GLN A 285 14.60 -21.29 0.83
CA GLN A 285 13.55 -21.78 -0.06
C GLN A 285 13.72 -21.26 -1.49
N LEU A 286 14.03 -19.97 -1.67
CA LEU A 286 14.32 -19.38 -2.98
C LEU A 286 15.55 -20.05 -3.64
N GLN A 287 16.57 -20.36 -2.85
CA GLN A 287 17.74 -21.11 -3.32
C GLN A 287 17.37 -22.55 -3.72
N ALA A 288 16.51 -23.21 -2.96
CA ALA A 288 16.01 -24.56 -3.28
C ALA A 288 15.19 -24.57 -4.59
N LEU A 289 14.50 -23.48 -4.92
CA LEU A 289 13.80 -23.29 -6.20
C LEU A 289 14.76 -23.07 -7.39
N GLY A 290 16.07 -22.86 -7.14
CA GLY A 290 17.11 -22.72 -8.16
C GLY A 290 17.70 -21.32 -8.31
N ALA A 291 17.35 -20.38 -7.43
CA ALA A 291 17.97 -19.05 -7.45
C ALA A 291 19.45 -19.10 -6.98
N GLU A 292 20.28 -18.20 -7.53
CA GLU A 292 21.60 -17.93 -6.99
C GLU A 292 21.51 -16.79 -5.97
N VAL A 293 22.01 -17.03 -4.76
CA VAL A 293 21.93 -16.05 -3.67
C VAL A 293 23.28 -15.37 -3.45
N HIS A 294 23.27 -14.03 -3.38
CA HIS A 294 24.43 -13.17 -3.16
C HIS A 294 24.19 -12.22 -1.99
N ILE A 295 25.25 -11.79 -1.32
CA ILE A 295 25.17 -10.71 -0.32
C ILE A 295 25.58 -9.42 -1.00
N ILE A 296 24.69 -8.43 -1.01
CA ILE A 296 24.88 -7.14 -1.67
C ILE A 296 24.93 -6.03 -0.62
N SER A 297 25.91 -5.15 -0.72
CA SER A 297 25.99 -3.98 0.15
C SER A 297 25.34 -2.76 -0.50
N CYS A 298 24.47 -2.09 0.25
CA CYS A 298 23.87 -0.80 -0.05
C CYS A 298 24.24 0.19 1.07
N PRO A 299 25.47 0.72 1.10
CA PRO A 299 26.02 1.40 2.27
C PRO A 299 25.25 2.66 2.70
N HIS A 300 24.49 3.28 1.81
CA HIS A 300 23.66 4.45 2.13
C HIS A 300 22.24 4.06 2.54
N PHE A 301 21.88 2.78 2.59
CA PHE A 301 20.55 2.30 2.96
C PHE A 301 20.08 2.84 4.32
N CYS A 302 20.97 2.85 5.32
CA CYS A 302 20.67 3.35 6.67
C CYS A 302 20.33 4.84 6.73
N TYR A 303 20.70 5.62 5.73
CA TYR A 303 20.34 7.04 5.63
C TYR A 303 18.96 7.28 5.01
N GLY A 304 18.26 6.22 4.60
CA GLY A 304 16.91 6.32 4.04
C GLY A 304 15.94 6.99 4.99
N LEU A 305 15.87 6.49 6.23
CA LEU A 305 14.94 7.02 7.24
C LEU A 305 15.12 8.52 7.51
N PRO A 306 16.30 9.04 7.89
CA PRO A 306 16.48 10.47 8.12
C PRO A 306 16.23 11.31 6.86
N SER A 307 16.60 10.84 5.66
CA SER A 307 16.36 11.56 4.41
C SER A 307 14.87 11.66 4.10
N TYR A 308 14.12 10.58 4.31
CA TYR A 308 12.68 10.55 4.11
C TYR A 308 11.96 11.54 5.04
N TYR A 309 12.30 11.55 6.34
CA TYR A 309 11.66 12.45 7.31
C TYR A 309 12.06 13.93 7.17
N ILE A 310 12.96 14.24 6.25
CA ILE A 310 13.20 15.60 5.77
C ILE A 310 12.41 15.87 4.48
N ILE A 311 12.51 15.00 3.48
CA ILE A 311 11.90 15.19 2.15
C ILE A 311 10.37 15.14 2.23
N ALA A 312 9.81 14.07 2.79
CA ALA A 312 8.37 13.85 2.80
C ALA A 312 7.61 14.93 3.61
N PRO A 313 8.03 15.33 4.85
CA PRO A 313 7.42 16.44 5.54
C PRO A 313 7.57 17.79 4.81
N SER A 314 8.68 18.03 4.11
CA SER A 314 8.88 19.23 3.30
C SER A 314 7.83 19.34 2.19
N GLU A 315 7.62 18.26 1.45
CA GLU A 315 6.59 18.18 0.40
C GLU A 315 5.18 18.26 1.00
N ALA A 316 4.94 17.60 2.14
CA ALA A 316 3.67 17.65 2.86
C ALA A 316 3.32 19.08 3.28
N SER A 317 4.27 19.85 3.79
CA SER A 317 4.02 21.24 4.21
C SER A 317 3.49 22.10 3.06
N ALA A 318 4.00 21.89 1.84
CA ALA A 318 3.53 22.54 0.63
C ALA A 318 2.19 21.96 0.13
N ASN A 319 2.05 20.62 0.06
CA ASN A 319 0.85 19.96 -0.43
C ASN A 319 -0.37 20.22 0.47
N LEU A 320 -0.20 20.24 1.79
CA LEU A 320 -1.30 20.47 2.73
C LEU A 320 -1.59 21.95 3.00
N ALA A 321 -0.84 22.87 2.41
CA ALA A 321 -1.12 24.31 2.51
C ALA A 321 -2.47 24.72 1.91
N ARG A 322 -2.99 23.92 0.96
CA ARG A 322 -4.27 24.16 0.29
C ARG A 322 -5.51 23.93 1.16
N TYR A 323 -5.37 23.25 2.30
CA TYR A 323 -6.48 22.98 3.23
C TYR A 323 -6.58 24.11 4.24
N ASP A 324 -7.26 25.18 3.84
CA ASP A 324 -7.37 26.46 4.57
C ASP A 324 -8.82 26.78 5.00
N GLY A 325 -9.79 25.93 4.63
CA GLY A 325 -11.21 26.14 4.93
C GLY A 325 -11.93 27.14 4.03
N VAL A 326 -11.32 27.56 2.91
CA VAL A 326 -11.93 28.56 2.00
C VAL A 326 -12.76 27.91 0.92
N LYS A 327 -12.21 26.97 0.14
CA LYS A 327 -12.88 26.41 -1.04
C LYS A 327 -13.61 25.09 -0.77
N TYR A 328 -13.09 24.24 0.12
CA TYR A 328 -13.63 22.91 0.42
C TYR A 328 -13.06 22.41 1.76
N GLY A 329 -13.69 21.36 2.29
CA GLY A 329 -13.31 20.76 3.55
C GLY A 329 -13.88 21.50 4.76
N TYR A 330 -13.41 21.11 5.92
CA TYR A 330 -13.79 21.70 7.20
C TYR A 330 -13.35 23.15 7.31
N ARG A 331 -14.24 24.01 7.85
CA ARG A 331 -13.96 25.40 8.21
C ARG A 331 -14.38 25.67 9.64
N ASN A 332 -13.51 26.28 10.41
CA ASN A 332 -13.85 26.77 11.73
C ASN A 332 -14.47 28.18 11.63
N GLU A 333 -15.74 28.29 12.04
CA GLU A 333 -16.51 29.54 11.94
C GLU A 333 -16.23 30.55 13.07
N ASN A 334 -15.40 30.18 14.05
CA ASN A 334 -15.10 31.04 15.21
C ASN A 334 -13.87 31.95 15.00
N GLY A 335 -13.48 32.20 13.75
CA GLY A 335 -12.38 33.12 13.41
C GLY A 335 -12.85 34.57 13.42
N ASP A 336 -12.13 35.45 14.11
CA ASP A 336 -12.44 36.89 14.17
C ASP A 336 -11.95 37.63 12.92
N ASP A 337 -10.95 37.08 12.25
CA ASP A 337 -10.38 37.55 10.98
C ASP A 337 -9.91 36.37 10.10
N LEU A 338 -9.40 36.67 8.90
CA LEU A 338 -8.95 35.66 7.94
C LEU A 338 -7.80 34.79 8.49
N VAL A 339 -6.83 35.38 9.17
CA VAL A 339 -5.67 34.68 9.72
C VAL A 339 -6.11 33.76 10.86
N SER A 340 -6.96 34.27 11.75
CA SER A 340 -7.56 33.52 12.86
C SER A 340 -8.40 32.36 12.33
N MET A 341 -9.19 32.56 11.27
CA MET A 341 -9.99 31.50 10.64
C MET A 341 -9.08 30.39 10.07
N TYR A 342 -8.00 30.73 9.36
CA TYR A 342 -7.04 29.75 8.86
C TYR A 342 -6.38 28.97 10.01
N ALA A 343 -5.89 29.66 11.02
CA ALA A 343 -5.21 29.06 12.16
C ALA A 343 -6.14 28.10 12.92
N LYS A 344 -7.36 28.53 13.23
CA LYS A 344 -8.38 27.72 13.94
C LYS A 344 -8.82 26.52 13.10
N THR A 345 -9.05 26.69 11.80
CA THR A 345 -9.40 25.60 10.87
C THR A 345 -8.32 24.52 10.86
N ARG A 346 -7.07 24.89 10.64
CA ARG A 346 -5.96 23.95 10.53
C ARG A 346 -5.63 23.30 11.88
N SER A 347 -5.69 24.05 12.99
CA SER A 347 -5.39 23.50 14.31
C SER A 347 -6.42 22.49 14.80
N SER A 348 -7.69 22.67 14.48
CA SER A 348 -8.78 21.74 14.87
C SER A 348 -9.05 20.65 13.83
N GLY A 349 -8.78 20.91 12.55
CA GLY A 349 -9.03 19.96 11.46
C GLY A 349 -7.93 18.91 11.28
N PHE A 350 -6.66 19.25 11.53
CA PHE A 350 -5.54 18.30 11.45
C PHE A 350 -5.20 17.64 12.78
N GLY A 351 -4.89 16.36 12.73
CA GLY A 351 -4.37 15.59 13.86
C GLY A 351 -2.93 15.93 14.23
N THR A 352 -2.46 15.39 15.33
CA THR A 352 -1.15 15.72 15.94
C THR A 352 0.02 15.36 15.04
N GLU A 353 0.01 14.18 14.42
CA GLU A 353 1.10 13.71 13.56
C GLU A 353 1.21 14.55 12.29
N VAL A 354 0.08 14.87 11.65
CA VAL A 354 0.05 15.73 10.46
C VAL A 354 0.60 17.11 10.78
N LYS A 355 0.17 17.71 11.89
CA LYS A 355 0.72 19.02 12.35
C LYS A 355 2.22 18.95 12.59
N ARG A 356 2.72 17.89 13.24
CA ARG A 356 4.15 17.67 13.48
C ARG A 356 4.93 17.68 12.16
N ARG A 357 4.48 16.90 11.16
CA ARG A 357 5.15 16.82 9.86
C ARG A 357 5.08 18.12 9.06
N ILE A 358 3.96 18.83 9.11
CA ILE A 358 3.85 20.17 8.49
C ILE A 358 4.88 21.13 9.10
N ILE A 359 5.01 21.16 10.44
CA ILE A 359 5.97 22.03 11.13
C ILE A 359 7.42 21.65 10.78
N LEU A 360 7.76 20.36 10.83
CA LEU A 360 9.09 19.86 10.45
C LEU A 360 9.44 20.22 9.00
N GLY A 361 8.51 20.04 8.07
CA GLY A 361 8.72 20.38 6.66
C GLY A 361 8.89 21.88 6.44
N THR A 362 8.07 22.71 7.08
CA THR A 362 8.18 24.16 7.03
C THR A 362 9.54 24.63 7.56
N TYR A 363 10.00 24.03 8.67
CA TYR A 363 11.32 24.33 9.22
C TYR A 363 12.45 23.94 8.26
N ALA A 364 12.41 22.72 7.70
CA ALA A 364 13.44 22.24 6.78
C ALA A 364 13.54 23.05 5.48
N LEU A 365 12.44 23.70 5.06
CA LEU A 365 12.39 24.57 3.88
C LEU A 365 12.67 26.05 4.18
N SER A 366 12.80 26.44 5.45
CA SER A 366 12.98 27.85 5.83
C SER A 366 14.38 28.38 5.46
N THR A 367 14.47 29.71 5.34
CA THR A 367 15.72 30.41 5.01
C THR A 367 16.84 30.05 5.99
N GLY A 368 18.01 29.69 5.47
CA GLY A 368 19.17 29.25 6.25
C GLY A 368 19.20 27.74 6.57
N TYR A 369 18.08 27.02 6.42
CA TYR A 369 18.01 25.58 6.69
C TYR A 369 17.81 24.74 5.44
N TYR A 370 17.32 25.32 4.34
CA TYR A 370 17.04 24.62 3.08
C TYR A 370 18.26 23.84 2.57
N ASP A 371 19.42 24.46 2.48
CA ASP A 371 20.64 23.81 1.99
C ASP A 371 21.16 22.74 2.95
N ALA A 372 21.07 23.01 4.26
CA ALA A 372 21.58 22.13 5.30
C ALA A 372 20.72 20.86 5.49
N TYR A 373 19.42 20.94 5.25
CA TYR A 373 18.49 19.83 5.44
C TYR A 373 17.93 19.30 4.12
N TYR A 374 17.08 20.07 3.43
CA TYR A 374 16.35 19.58 2.26
C TYR A 374 17.27 19.21 1.10
N LEU A 375 18.16 20.12 0.70
CA LEU A 375 19.10 19.86 -0.39
C LEU A 375 20.08 18.73 -0.04
N LYS A 376 20.54 18.66 1.22
CA LYS A 376 21.38 17.57 1.69
C LYS A 376 20.64 16.22 1.62
N ALA A 377 19.39 16.16 2.05
CA ALA A 377 18.57 14.96 1.97
C ALA A 377 18.34 14.51 0.51
N GLN A 378 18.14 15.43 -0.43
CA GLN A 378 18.06 15.13 -1.85
C GLN A 378 19.37 14.55 -2.41
N LYS A 379 20.52 15.05 -1.97
CA LYS A 379 21.83 14.49 -2.34
C LYS A 379 22.01 13.07 -1.80
N VAL A 380 21.58 12.81 -0.56
CA VAL A 380 21.61 11.46 0.03
C VAL A 380 20.64 10.53 -0.72
N ARG A 381 19.45 10.99 -1.11
CA ARG A 381 18.54 10.24 -1.98
C ARG A 381 19.24 9.75 -3.25
N THR A 382 20.01 10.60 -3.90
CA THR A 382 20.79 10.23 -5.10
C THR A 382 21.84 9.15 -4.79
N LEU A 383 22.47 9.17 -3.60
CA LEU A 383 23.42 8.11 -3.21
C LEU A 383 22.71 6.77 -2.98
N ILE A 384 21.54 6.79 -2.35
CA ILE A 384 20.70 5.59 -2.17
C ILE A 384 20.29 5.02 -3.54
N GLN A 385 19.88 5.86 -4.49
CA GLN A 385 19.56 5.42 -5.86
C GLN A 385 20.77 4.72 -6.52
N LYS A 386 21.96 5.30 -6.39
CA LYS A 386 23.19 4.72 -6.92
C LYS A 386 23.55 3.37 -6.28
N ASP A 387 23.30 3.17 -4.99
CA ASP A 387 23.51 1.88 -4.35
C ASP A 387 22.64 0.80 -5.00
N PHE A 388 21.36 1.09 -5.25
CA PHE A 388 20.46 0.16 -5.94
C PHE A 388 20.84 -0.05 -7.39
N GLU A 389 21.22 1.01 -8.14
CA GLU A 389 21.71 0.88 -9.51
C GLU A 389 22.93 -0.07 -9.57
N ASN A 390 23.90 0.10 -8.67
CA ASN A 390 25.06 -0.78 -8.57
C ASN A 390 24.66 -2.21 -8.17
N ALA A 391 23.73 -2.39 -7.25
CA ALA A 391 23.25 -3.70 -6.84
C ALA A 391 22.64 -4.46 -8.03
N PHE A 392 21.82 -3.81 -8.85
CA PHE A 392 21.17 -4.42 -10.01
C PHE A 392 22.11 -4.69 -11.20
N THR A 393 23.37 -4.28 -11.14
CA THR A 393 24.39 -4.81 -12.08
C THR A 393 24.84 -6.23 -11.72
N GLN A 394 24.64 -6.63 -10.46
CA GLN A 394 25.12 -7.90 -9.92
C GLN A 394 24.00 -8.93 -9.76
N VAL A 395 22.78 -8.48 -9.45
CA VAL A 395 21.62 -9.34 -9.16
C VAL A 395 20.37 -8.84 -9.88
N ASP A 396 19.37 -9.70 -10.00
CA ASP A 396 18.14 -9.42 -10.72
C ASP A 396 17.03 -8.96 -9.77
N VAL A 397 17.01 -9.46 -8.53
CA VAL A 397 16.08 -9.12 -7.45
C VAL A 397 16.84 -8.96 -6.14
N LEU A 398 16.46 -7.98 -5.34
CA LEU A 398 16.96 -7.81 -3.98
C LEU A 398 15.91 -8.31 -2.98
N ALA A 399 16.38 -8.85 -1.86
CA ALA A 399 15.56 -9.37 -0.78
C ALA A 399 15.93 -8.75 0.57
N SER A 400 14.93 -8.45 1.37
CA SER A 400 15.06 -8.02 2.78
C SER A 400 13.83 -8.48 3.57
N PRO A 401 13.86 -8.48 4.91
CA PRO A 401 12.63 -8.45 5.68
C PRO A 401 11.81 -7.21 5.31
N THR A 402 10.48 -7.27 5.37
CA THR A 402 9.63 -6.09 5.11
C THR A 402 9.67 -5.10 6.27
N SER A 403 9.73 -5.59 7.49
CA SER A 403 9.81 -4.81 8.72
C SER A 403 10.80 -5.46 9.69
N PRO A 404 11.46 -4.70 10.57
CA PRO A 404 12.33 -5.28 11.59
C PRO A 404 11.58 -6.02 12.71
N VAL A 405 10.26 -5.84 12.82
CA VAL A 405 9.41 -6.40 13.89
C VAL A 405 8.09 -6.92 13.30
N THR A 406 7.38 -7.75 14.06
CA THR A 406 5.98 -8.12 13.83
C THR A 406 5.02 -7.03 14.35
N ALA A 407 3.71 -7.21 14.15
CA ALA A 407 2.70 -6.26 14.61
C ALA A 407 2.78 -6.02 16.13
N PHE A 408 2.94 -4.78 16.55
CA PHE A 408 3.00 -4.35 17.95
C PHE A 408 1.59 -4.02 18.47
N LYS A 409 1.44 -3.89 19.80
CA LYS A 409 0.14 -3.57 20.42
C LYS A 409 -0.29 -2.14 20.11
N SER A 410 -1.58 -1.95 19.94
CA SER A 410 -2.17 -0.60 19.81
C SER A 410 -1.78 0.27 21.02
N GLY A 411 -1.37 1.50 20.76
CA GLY A 411 -0.90 2.47 21.76
C GLY A 411 0.57 2.30 22.19
N GLU A 412 1.22 1.20 21.89
CA GLU A 412 2.57 0.87 22.39
C GLU A 412 3.64 1.90 21.99
N LYS A 413 3.54 2.45 20.78
CA LYS A 413 4.53 3.39 20.23
C LYS A 413 4.09 4.85 20.20
N ASN A 414 2.94 5.18 20.77
CA ASN A 414 2.40 6.55 20.71
C ASN A 414 3.26 7.59 21.45
N ALA A 415 3.97 7.19 22.51
CA ALA A 415 4.84 8.06 23.27
C ALA A 415 6.20 8.31 22.61
N ASP A 416 6.64 7.45 21.69
CA ASP A 416 7.92 7.55 21.01
C ASP A 416 7.78 7.49 19.48
N PRO A 417 7.64 8.64 18.82
CA PRO A 417 7.53 8.69 17.36
C PRO A 417 8.69 8.02 16.61
N LEU A 418 9.91 8.04 17.17
CA LEU A 418 11.07 7.44 16.53
C LEU A 418 10.94 5.91 16.45
N SER A 419 10.44 5.27 17.50
CA SER A 419 10.19 3.83 17.51
C SER A 419 9.13 3.41 16.49
N MET A 420 8.14 4.28 16.23
CA MET A 420 7.18 4.10 15.15
C MET A 420 7.85 4.19 13.78
N TYR A 421 8.66 5.23 13.55
CA TYR A 421 9.33 5.47 12.28
C TYR A 421 10.31 4.35 11.90
N LEU A 422 10.94 3.71 12.88
CA LEU A 422 11.85 2.57 12.65
C LEU A 422 11.16 1.34 12.03
N THR A 423 9.85 1.23 12.11
CA THR A 423 9.12 0.12 11.45
C THR A 423 9.20 0.15 9.93
N ASP A 424 9.41 1.34 9.34
CA ASP A 424 9.55 1.56 7.89
C ASP A 424 11.01 1.54 7.40
N LEU A 425 11.97 1.18 8.27
CA LEU A 425 13.40 1.23 7.95
C LEU A 425 13.75 0.46 6.67
N MET A 426 13.10 -0.68 6.44
CA MET A 426 13.38 -1.57 5.32
C MET A 426 12.69 -1.13 4.02
N THR A 427 11.61 -0.37 4.11
CA THR A 427 10.78 -0.01 2.96
C THR A 427 11.09 1.36 2.37
N ILE A 428 11.43 2.33 3.22
CA ILE A 428 11.71 3.73 2.84
C ILE A 428 12.77 3.89 1.73
N PRO A 429 13.93 3.22 1.76
CA PRO A 429 14.95 3.39 0.72
C PRO A 429 14.45 3.03 -0.68
N VAL A 430 13.54 2.07 -0.78
CA VAL A 430 12.91 1.65 -2.04
C VAL A 430 12.05 2.77 -2.64
N ASN A 431 11.32 3.53 -1.79
CA ASN A 431 10.56 4.71 -2.23
C ASN A 431 11.48 5.84 -2.68
N LEU A 432 12.53 6.12 -1.91
CA LEU A 432 13.51 7.15 -2.27
C LEU A 432 14.18 6.87 -3.62
N ALA A 433 14.38 5.60 -3.93
CA ALA A 433 14.92 5.16 -5.22
C ALA A 433 13.86 5.07 -6.35
N GLY A 434 12.57 5.17 -6.03
CA GLY A 434 11.49 5.06 -7.02
C GLY A 434 11.23 3.63 -7.53
N LEU A 435 11.81 2.62 -6.91
CA LEU A 435 11.81 1.22 -7.34
C LEU A 435 10.51 0.49 -6.96
N PRO A 436 10.11 -0.55 -7.68
CA PRO A 436 9.01 -1.42 -7.28
C PRO A 436 9.43 -2.33 -6.13
N GLY A 437 8.47 -2.68 -5.28
CA GLY A 437 8.69 -3.65 -4.20
C GLY A 437 7.39 -4.36 -3.84
N ILE A 438 7.49 -5.64 -3.53
CA ILE A 438 6.40 -6.48 -3.08
C ILE A 438 6.71 -7.06 -1.70
N SER A 439 5.72 -7.12 -0.82
CA SER A 439 5.77 -7.88 0.43
C SER A 439 4.86 -9.09 0.31
N ILE A 440 5.38 -10.27 0.64
CA ILE A 440 4.64 -11.53 0.64
C ILE A 440 4.84 -12.24 1.98
N PRO A 441 3.86 -13.01 2.48
CA PRO A 441 4.00 -13.74 3.73
C PRO A 441 5.13 -14.78 3.66
N CYS A 442 5.98 -14.83 4.69
CA CYS A 442 7.09 -15.80 4.74
C CYS A 442 7.20 -16.58 6.06
N GLY A 443 6.24 -16.43 6.96
CA GLY A 443 6.20 -17.15 8.23
C GLY A 443 5.41 -16.40 9.29
N PHE A 444 5.54 -16.90 10.51
CA PHE A 444 4.90 -16.37 11.71
C PHE A 444 5.90 -16.32 12.87
N ASP A 445 5.65 -15.42 13.83
CA ASP A 445 6.37 -15.41 15.10
C ASP A 445 5.75 -16.43 16.10
N ASP A 446 6.23 -16.42 17.35
CA ASP A 446 5.75 -17.29 18.44
C ASP A 446 4.34 -16.92 18.97
N LYS A 447 3.72 -15.88 18.42
CA LYS A 447 2.37 -15.40 18.75
C LYS A 447 1.43 -15.52 17.55
N ASP A 448 1.82 -16.31 16.54
CA ASP A 448 1.09 -16.47 15.28
C ASP A 448 0.88 -15.16 14.51
N LEU A 449 1.79 -14.18 14.68
CA LEU A 449 1.76 -12.93 13.93
C LEU A 449 2.55 -13.06 12.62
N PRO A 450 1.98 -12.60 11.49
CA PRO A 450 2.62 -12.75 10.19
C PRO A 450 3.93 -11.98 10.06
N ILE A 451 4.82 -12.51 9.24
CA ILE A 451 6.11 -11.93 8.85
C ILE A 451 6.18 -11.86 7.33
N GLY A 452 6.62 -10.70 6.80
CA GLY A 452 6.72 -10.47 5.35
C GLY A 452 8.16 -10.52 4.84
N LEU A 453 8.34 -11.19 3.70
CA LEU A 453 9.50 -11.10 2.82
C LEU A 453 9.29 -9.95 1.85
N GLN A 454 10.20 -8.98 1.81
CA GLN A 454 10.23 -7.94 0.79
C GLN A 454 11.14 -8.36 -0.36
N LEU A 455 10.61 -8.32 -1.58
CA LEU A 455 11.37 -8.44 -2.82
C LEU A 455 11.34 -7.10 -3.56
N ILE A 456 12.48 -6.73 -4.16
CA ILE A 456 12.67 -5.45 -4.86
C ILE A 456 13.32 -5.76 -6.21
N SER A 457 12.81 -5.21 -7.30
CA SER A 457 13.43 -5.33 -8.61
C SER A 457 13.87 -3.97 -9.14
N ASN A 458 14.61 -3.97 -10.25
CA ASN A 458 14.90 -2.73 -10.95
C ASN A 458 13.61 -2.09 -11.48
N SER A 459 13.66 -0.80 -11.77
CA SER A 459 12.51 -0.05 -12.32
C SER A 459 11.91 -0.78 -13.53
N LEU A 460 10.57 -0.85 -13.56
CA LEU A 460 9.79 -1.44 -14.64
C LEU A 460 10.01 -2.95 -14.84
N ARG A 461 10.46 -3.63 -13.78
CA ARG A 461 10.61 -5.09 -13.76
C ARG A 461 9.66 -5.74 -12.77
N GLU A 462 8.43 -5.23 -12.70
CA GLU A 462 7.34 -5.88 -11.95
C GLU A 462 7.05 -7.28 -12.45
N ASP A 463 7.29 -7.56 -13.74
CA ASP A 463 7.19 -8.89 -14.34
C ASP A 463 8.07 -9.92 -13.61
N LEU A 464 9.34 -9.57 -13.41
CA LEU A 464 10.30 -10.40 -12.69
C LEU A 464 9.98 -10.48 -11.20
N LEU A 465 9.53 -9.36 -10.61
CA LEU A 465 9.14 -9.30 -9.21
C LEU A 465 7.98 -10.25 -8.92
N PHE A 466 6.94 -10.26 -9.78
CA PHE A 466 5.83 -11.20 -9.69
C PHE A 466 6.28 -12.65 -9.93
N GLN A 467 7.15 -12.90 -10.88
CA GLN A 467 7.67 -14.25 -11.15
C GLN A 467 8.35 -14.85 -9.91
N VAL A 468 9.25 -14.08 -9.26
CA VAL A 468 9.98 -14.56 -8.06
C VAL A 468 9.02 -14.71 -6.88
N ALA A 469 8.13 -13.75 -6.67
CA ALA A 469 7.13 -13.79 -5.61
C ALA A 469 6.17 -14.98 -5.78
N TYR A 470 5.70 -15.24 -6.99
CA TYR A 470 4.80 -16.35 -7.31
C TYR A 470 5.47 -17.71 -7.09
N ALA A 471 6.70 -17.89 -7.58
CA ALA A 471 7.43 -19.15 -7.38
C ALA A 471 7.64 -19.45 -5.88
N TYR A 472 7.95 -18.43 -5.08
CA TYR A 472 8.02 -18.56 -3.63
C TYR A 472 6.66 -18.92 -3.01
N GLU A 473 5.60 -18.19 -3.37
CA GLU A 473 4.24 -18.41 -2.88
C GLU A 473 3.79 -19.85 -3.14
N GLN A 474 3.99 -20.36 -4.37
CA GLN A 474 3.59 -21.71 -4.76
C GLN A 474 4.41 -22.83 -4.09
N SER A 475 5.60 -22.50 -3.56
CA SER A 475 6.46 -23.45 -2.83
C SER A 475 6.17 -23.48 -1.32
N THR A 476 5.25 -22.66 -0.84
CA THR A 476 4.91 -22.51 0.58
C THR A 476 3.40 -22.45 0.79
N ASN A 477 2.95 -22.55 2.05
CA ASN A 477 1.51 -22.49 2.40
C ASN A 477 1.14 -21.21 3.19
N TRP A 478 2.04 -20.22 3.28
CA TRP A 478 1.82 -19.04 4.13
C TRP A 478 0.62 -18.21 3.67
N HIS A 479 0.43 -18.07 2.37
CA HIS A 479 -0.70 -17.35 1.76
C HIS A 479 -2.07 -18.02 1.98
N LEU A 480 -2.09 -19.32 2.35
CA LEU A 480 -3.31 -20.08 2.65
C LEU A 480 -3.78 -19.88 4.10
N CYS A 481 -2.90 -19.40 4.99
CA CYS A 481 -3.24 -19.14 6.38
C CYS A 481 -4.28 -18.03 6.50
N ARG A 482 -5.18 -18.15 7.47
CA ARG A 482 -6.27 -17.20 7.74
C ARG A 482 -6.29 -16.82 9.21
N PRO A 483 -6.57 -15.54 9.54
CA PRO A 483 -6.82 -15.15 10.92
C PRO A 483 -8.09 -15.83 11.46
N GLN A 484 -8.10 -16.12 12.75
CA GLN A 484 -9.28 -16.65 13.46
C GLN A 484 -10.02 -15.46 14.09
N LEU A 485 -11.14 -14.99 13.46
CA LEU A 485 -11.91 -13.80 13.84
C LEU A 485 -13.22 -14.13 14.57
#